data_8a77d1bf93a3cc4bd9d5d54192c171e6
#
_entry.id   8a77d1bf93a3cc4bd9d5d54192c171e6
#
_cell.length_a   1.000
_cell.length_b   1.000
_cell.length_c   1.000
_cell.angle_alpha   90.00
_cell.angle_beta   90.00
_cell.angle_gamma   90.00
#
_symmetry.space_group_name_H-M   'P 1'
#
loop_
_entity.id
_entity.type
_entity.pdbx_description
1 polymer ?
#
loop_
_entity_poly.entity_id
_entity_poly.type
_entity_poly.pdbx_seq_one_letter_code
_entity_poly.pdbx_strand_id
1 'polypeptide(L)'
;MSYAISLSQLLDLVQDTLDAQFYGQAFWVKCEVTDVKRYDAKNWCFCRLLEKKGGQVVAESPGVFWQQGYLHIRKFEQATGRKFENGIEISALATVKFHPKFGFKLEIIEIDLSFALGQMELARQATINRLLTNFPGKIRQEGDLFITPNNQLELPGLIQRVALIAANHSDGQRDFIQELT
;
A
#
# COMPACT_ATOMS: atom_id res chain seq x y z
N MET A 1 31.31 -31.67 23.11
CA MET A 1 32.40 -31.43 22.15
C MET A 1 31.81 -30.58 21.03
N SER A 2 32.31 -29.36 20.85
CA SER A 2 31.89 -28.51 19.73
C SER A 2 32.70 -28.90 18.50
N TYR A 3 32.05 -29.42 17.47
CA TYR A 3 32.70 -29.64 16.18
C TYR A 3 32.60 -28.35 15.36
N ALA A 4 33.72 -27.93 14.76
CA ALA A 4 33.71 -26.83 13.79
C ALA A 4 33.07 -27.31 12.47
N ILE A 5 32.06 -26.64 12.02
CA ILE A 5 31.42 -26.85 10.71
C ILE A 5 31.67 -25.66 9.80
N SER A 6 31.55 -25.84 8.49
CA SER A 6 31.66 -24.72 7.55
C SER A 6 30.43 -23.80 7.63
N LEU A 7 30.60 -22.55 7.21
CA LEU A 7 29.48 -21.59 7.14
C LEU A 7 28.33 -22.13 6.26
N SER A 8 28.65 -22.76 5.12
CA SER A 8 27.64 -23.35 4.24
C SER A 8 26.85 -24.46 4.97
N GLN A 9 27.53 -25.37 5.64
CA GLN A 9 26.87 -26.43 6.42
C GLN A 9 25.93 -25.87 7.49
N LEU A 10 26.34 -24.79 8.20
CA LEU A 10 25.46 -24.14 9.17
C LEU A 10 24.21 -23.52 8.51
N LEU A 11 24.39 -22.81 7.39
CA LEU A 11 23.29 -22.15 6.68
C LEU A 11 22.37 -23.16 6.00
N ASP A 12 22.88 -24.29 5.53
CA ASP A 12 22.08 -25.40 5.00
C ASP A 12 21.19 -26.01 6.12
N LEU A 13 21.71 -26.20 7.34
CA LEU A 13 20.91 -26.63 8.48
C LEU A 13 19.80 -25.63 8.84
N VAL A 14 20.08 -24.31 8.74
CA VAL A 14 19.06 -23.28 8.94
C VAL A 14 17.98 -23.37 7.86
N GLN A 15 18.38 -23.55 6.60
CA GLN A 15 17.45 -23.72 5.48
C GLN A 15 16.57 -24.94 5.69
N ASP A 16 17.15 -26.09 5.97
CA ASP A 16 16.41 -27.36 6.20
C ASP A 16 15.41 -27.23 7.36
N THR A 17 15.82 -26.54 8.44
CA THR A 17 14.96 -26.30 9.59
C THR A 17 13.75 -25.42 9.24
N LEU A 18 14.00 -24.33 8.52
CA LEU A 18 12.92 -23.43 8.08
C LEU A 18 12.02 -24.11 7.05
N ASP A 19 12.59 -24.85 6.11
CA ASP A 19 11.81 -25.59 5.12
C ASP A 19 10.94 -26.68 5.79
N ALA A 20 11.48 -27.43 6.75
CA ALA A 20 10.70 -28.43 7.50
C ALA A 20 9.52 -27.81 8.24
N GLN A 21 9.68 -26.58 8.79
CA GLN A 21 8.62 -25.91 9.54
C GLN A 21 7.61 -25.17 8.67
N PHE A 22 8.05 -24.54 7.56
CA PHE A 22 7.24 -23.60 6.78
C PHE A 22 6.93 -24.09 5.37
N TYR A 23 7.42 -25.26 4.95
CA TYR A 23 7.17 -25.79 3.61
C TYR A 23 5.67 -25.92 3.34
N GLY A 24 5.23 -25.35 2.21
CA GLY A 24 3.84 -25.38 1.80
C GLY A 24 2.88 -24.51 2.63
N GLN A 25 3.40 -23.78 3.64
CA GLN A 25 2.59 -22.89 4.46
C GLN A 25 2.66 -21.46 3.95
N ALA A 26 1.51 -20.78 3.96
CA ALA A 26 1.40 -19.37 3.67
C ALA A 26 0.57 -18.67 4.77
N PHE A 27 0.93 -17.46 5.11
CA PHE A 27 0.35 -16.71 6.22
C PHE A 27 -0.12 -15.35 5.75
N TRP A 28 -1.31 -14.93 6.17
CA TRP A 28 -1.76 -13.56 6.03
C TRP A 28 -1.03 -12.66 7.03
N VAL A 29 -0.25 -11.73 6.52
CA VAL A 29 0.56 -10.80 7.30
C VAL A 29 0.09 -9.38 7.05
N LYS A 30 -0.21 -8.64 8.12
CA LYS A 30 -0.49 -7.21 8.06
C LYS A 30 0.81 -6.44 8.25
N CYS A 31 1.13 -5.55 7.32
CA CYS A 31 2.36 -4.78 7.35
C CYS A 31 2.26 -3.49 6.55
N GLU A 32 3.12 -2.54 6.86
CA GLU A 32 3.37 -1.37 6.03
C GLU A 32 4.50 -1.69 5.04
N VAL A 33 4.34 -1.29 3.80
CA VAL A 33 5.35 -1.49 2.75
C VAL A 33 6.25 -0.27 2.67
N THR A 34 7.57 -0.50 2.63
CA THR A 34 8.58 0.55 2.44
C THR A 34 9.68 0.10 1.50
N ASP A 35 10.56 1.02 1.10
CA ASP A 35 11.70 0.75 0.19
C ASP A 35 11.29 -0.02 -1.09
N VAL A 36 10.17 0.40 -1.69
CA VAL A 36 9.59 -0.24 -2.86
C VAL A 36 10.48 -0.03 -4.08
N LYS A 37 10.99 -1.13 -4.66
CA LYS A 37 11.80 -1.17 -5.87
C LYS A 37 11.15 -2.05 -6.91
N ARG A 38 10.54 -1.42 -7.90
CA ARG A 38 9.80 -2.09 -8.97
C ARG A 38 10.68 -2.33 -10.20
N TYR A 39 10.50 -3.49 -10.79
CA TYR A 39 11.12 -3.88 -12.05
C TYR A 39 10.01 -4.34 -13.02
N ASP A 40 9.27 -3.37 -13.55
CA ASP A 40 8.08 -3.61 -14.36
C ASP A 40 8.33 -4.51 -15.58
N ALA A 41 9.48 -4.33 -16.24
CA ALA A 41 9.87 -5.16 -17.39
C ALA A 41 10.09 -6.64 -17.04
N LYS A 42 10.36 -6.94 -15.78
CA LYS A 42 10.61 -8.30 -15.28
C LYS A 42 9.46 -8.86 -14.47
N ASN A 43 8.42 -8.06 -14.19
CA ASN A 43 7.29 -8.37 -13.32
C ASN A 43 7.72 -8.84 -11.93
N TRP A 44 8.60 -8.10 -11.29
CA TRP A 44 8.97 -8.32 -9.90
C TRP A 44 9.10 -7.02 -9.12
N CYS A 45 8.95 -7.11 -7.79
CA CYS A 45 9.14 -5.99 -6.89
C CYS A 45 9.83 -6.46 -5.61
N PHE A 46 10.80 -5.70 -5.14
CA PHE A 46 11.38 -5.84 -3.81
C PHE A 46 10.89 -4.71 -2.93
N CYS A 47 10.70 -5.00 -1.65
CA CYS A 47 10.28 -4.03 -0.65
C CYS A 47 10.77 -4.46 0.74
N ARG A 48 10.51 -3.61 1.73
CA ARG A 48 10.57 -3.96 3.14
C ARG A 48 9.16 -3.96 3.71
N LEU A 49 8.89 -4.93 4.53
CA LEU A 49 7.62 -5.08 5.26
C LEU A 49 7.88 -4.71 6.70
N LEU A 50 7.14 -3.75 7.23
CA LEU A 50 7.29 -3.23 8.59
C LEU A 50 6.00 -3.44 9.39
N GLU A 51 6.15 -3.76 10.66
CA GLU A 51 5.09 -3.59 11.66
C GLU A 51 5.50 -2.49 12.62
N LYS A 52 4.59 -1.53 12.86
CA LYS A 52 4.79 -0.43 13.81
C LYS A 52 3.80 -0.54 14.95
N LYS A 53 4.28 -0.32 16.18
CA LYS A 53 3.45 -0.17 17.39
C LYS A 53 3.89 1.08 18.13
N GLY A 54 2.94 1.98 18.40
CA GLY A 54 3.25 3.24 19.09
C GLY A 54 4.28 4.12 18.36
N GLY A 55 4.34 4.05 17.00
CA GLY A 55 5.31 4.79 16.20
C GLY A 55 6.69 4.15 16.09
N GLN A 56 6.95 3.04 16.78
CA GLN A 56 8.21 2.31 16.72
C GLN A 56 8.08 1.07 15.84
N VAL A 57 9.12 0.75 15.07
CA VAL A 57 9.20 -0.49 14.28
C VAL A 57 9.45 -1.64 15.24
N VAL A 58 8.52 -2.61 15.30
CA VAL A 58 8.61 -3.79 16.15
C VAL A 58 8.97 -5.06 15.38
N ALA A 59 8.74 -5.06 14.06
CA ALA A 59 9.16 -6.14 13.18
C ALA A 59 9.48 -5.59 11.79
N GLU A 60 10.47 -6.19 11.14
CA GLU A 60 10.88 -5.85 9.78
C GLU A 60 11.36 -7.10 9.04
N SER A 61 11.01 -7.20 7.76
CA SER A 61 11.47 -8.28 6.88
C SER A 61 11.61 -7.79 5.44
N PRO A 62 12.63 -8.27 4.70
CA PRO A 62 12.63 -8.14 3.25
C PRO A 62 11.41 -8.85 2.65
N GLY A 63 10.74 -8.21 1.71
CA GLY A 63 9.62 -8.73 0.94
C GLY A 63 9.93 -8.79 -0.54
N VAL A 64 9.40 -9.78 -1.24
CA VAL A 64 9.54 -9.90 -2.68
C VAL A 64 8.24 -10.36 -3.31
N PHE A 65 7.88 -9.72 -4.42
CA PHE A 65 6.80 -10.12 -5.31
C PHE A 65 7.42 -10.64 -6.61
N TRP A 66 7.35 -11.94 -6.82
CA TRP A 66 7.70 -12.54 -8.10
C TRP A 66 6.51 -12.50 -9.06
N GLN A 67 6.69 -12.91 -10.29
CA GLN A 67 5.73 -12.84 -11.39
C GLN A 67 4.24 -12.91 -11.00
N GLN A 68 3.83 -13.96 -10.28
CA GLN A 68 2.44 -14.10 -9.84
C GLN A 68 2.06 -13.07 -8.76
N GLY A 69 2.90 -12.91 -7.75
CA GLY A 69 2.70 -11.90 -6.71
C GLY A 69 2.67 -10.48 -7.29
N TYR A 70 3.48 -10.21 -8.32
CA TYR A 70 3.51 -8.91 -8.99
C TYR A 70 2.19 -8.55 -9.68
N LEU A 71 1.42 -9.52 -10.16
CA LEU A 71 0.08 -9.30 -10.68
C LEU A 71 -0.88 -8.75 -9.62
N HIS A 72 -0.68 -9.10 -8.35
CA HIS A 72 -1.49 -8.57 -7.25
C HIS A 72 -1.18 -7.10 -6.96
N ILE A 73 0.04 -6.62 -7.22
CA ILE A 73 0.35 -5.19 -7.20
C ILE A 73 -0.49 -4.44 -8.24
N ARG A 74 -0.55 -4.94 -9.48
CA ARG A 74 -1.38 -4.33 -10.52
C ARG A 74 -2.88 -4.36 -10.20
N LYS A 75 -3.37 -5.48 -9.66
CA LYS A 75 -4.77 -5.58 -9.19
C LYS A 75 -5.05 -4.58 -8.07
N PHE A 76 -4.12 -4.42 -7.12
CA PHE A 76 -4.22 -3.43 -6.06
C PHE A 76 -4.33 -2.01 -6.63
N GLU A 77 -3.45 -1.63 -7.56
CA GLU A 77 -3.46 -0.31 -8.20
C GLU A 77 -4.75 -0.07 -8.98
N GLN A 78 -5.23 -1.06 -9.70
CA GLN A 78 -6.49 -0.97 -10.45
C GLN A 78 -7.72 -0.83 -9.52
N ALA A 79 -7.77 -1.60 -8.44
CA ALA A 79 -8.91 -1.59 -7.52
C ALA A 79 -8.95 -0.34 -6.63
N THR A 80 -7.78 0.17 -6.23
CA THR A 80 -7.68 1.31 -5.30
C THR A 80 -7.48 2.66 -5.98
N GLY A 81 -7.08 2.68 -7.26
CA GLY A 81 -6.66 3.88 -7.97
C GLY A 81 -5.36 4.50 -7.43
N ARG A 82 -4.64 3.82 -6.54
CA ARG A 82 -3.39 4.30 -5.93
C ARG A 82 -2.20 3.48 -6.44
N LYS A 83 -1.08 4.14 -6.66
CA LYS A 83 0.18 3.43 -6.95
C LYS A 83 0.64 2.65 -5.72
N PHE A 84 1.24 1.49 -5.97
CA PHE A 84 1.87 0.69 -4.91
C PHE A 84 3.23 1.30 -4.57
N GLU A 85 3.29 2.02 -3.46
CA GLU A 85 4.43 2.84 -3.04
C GLU A 85 4.66 2.75 -1.53
N ASN A 86 5.69 3.44 -1.04
CA ASN A 86 6.05 3.45 0.38
C ASN A 86 4.91 4.02 1.25
N GLY A 87 4.74 3.44 2.44
CA GLY A 87 3.76 3.87 3.43
C GLY A 87 2.36 3.26 3.26
N ILE A 88 2.20 2.30 2.33
CA ILE A 88 0.92 1.60 2.15
C ILE A 88 0.83 0.44 3.14
N GLU A 89 -0.26 0.39 3.90
CA GLU A 89 -0.62 -0.78 4.70
C GLU A 89 -1.33 -1.81 3.84
N ILE A 90 -0.86 -3.05 3.91
CA ILE A 90 -1.44 -4.21 3.22
C ILE A 90 -1.66 -5.37 4.18
N SER A 91 -2.61 -6.22 3.85
CA SER A 91 -2.67 -7.61 4.30
C SER A 91 -2.23 -8.47 3.13
N ALA A 92 -1.14 -9.20 3.30
CA ALA A 92 -0.51 -9.97 2.23
C ALA A 92 -0.35 -11.43 2.62
N LEU A 93 -0.67 -12.33 1.70
CA LEU A 93 -0.39 -13.76 1.84
C LEU A 93 1.09 -13.98 1.49
N ALA A 94 1.86 -14.43 2.47
CA ALA A 94 3.30 -14.58 2.37
C ALA A 94 3.77 -15.99 2.72
N THR A 95 4.82 -16.46 2.04
CA THR A 95 5.58 -17.64 2.40
C THR A 95 6.95 -17.26 2.92
N VAL A 96 7.46 -18.05 3.84
CA VAL A 96 8.82 -17.93 4.37
C VAL A 96 9.80 -18.52 3.37
N LYS A 97 10.86 -17.78 3.05
CA LYS A 97 11.95 -18.21 2.18
C LYS A 97 13.29 -17.88 2.83
N PHE A 98 14.19 -18.82 2.79
CA PHE A 98 15.58 -18.62 3.17
C PHE A 98 16.50 -19.12 2.05
N HIS A 99 17.61 -18.44 1.87
CA HIS A 99 18.66 -18.88 0.94
C HIS A 99 20.03 -18.61 1.58
N PRO A 100 20.95 -19.57 1.61
CA PRO A 100 22.24 -19.44 2.28
C PRO A 100 23.04 -18.19 1.92
N LYS A 101 22.93 -17.73 0.66
CA LYS A 101 23.63 -16.54 0.16
C LYS A 101 22.84 -15.22 0.35
N PHE A 102 21.49 -15.27 0.27
CA PHE A 102 20.65 -14.08 0.22
C PHE A 102 19.82 -13.85 1.49
N GLY A 103 19.93 -14.76 2.45
CA GLY A 103 19.27 -14.68 3.75
C GLY A 103 17.77 -14.94 3.71
N PHE A 104 17.12 -14.47 4.75
CA PHE A 104 15.68 -14.57 4.98
C PHE A 104 14.91 -13.53 4.19
N LYS A 105 13.75 -13.90 3.66
CA LYS A 105 12.77 -13.01 3.03
C LYS A 105 11.38 -13.60 3.06
N LEU A 106 10.36 -12.78 2.94
CA LEU A 106 9.00 -13.19 2.68
C LEU A 106 8.69 -13.05 1.19
N GLU A 107 8.20 -14.13 0.59
CA GLU A 107 7.68 -14.12 -0.77
C GLU A 107 6.17 -13.87 -0.72
N ILE A 108 5.73 -12.77 -1.33
CA ILE A 108 4.33 -12.36 -1.32
C ILE A 108 3.63 -12.96 -2.54
N ILE A 109 2.58 -13.73 -2.25
CA ILE A 109 1.79 -14.44 -3.25
C ILE A 109 0.57 -13.63 -3.65
N GLU A 110 -0.07 -12.96 -2.66
CA GLU A 110 -1.35 -12.27 -2.83
C GLU A 110 -1.45 -11.05 -1.93
N ILE A 111 -2.24 -10.05 -2.35
CA ILE A 111 -2.64 -8.89 -1.53
C ILE A 111 -4.15 -8.95 -1.33
N ASP A 112 -4.60 -8.82 -0.09
CA ASP A 112 -6.02 -8.72 0.26
C ASP A 112 -6.57 -7.34 -0.14
N LEU A 113 -7.30 -7.31 -1.25
CA LEU A 113 -7.91 -6.08 -1.75
C LEU A 113 -9.04 -5.58 -0.85
N SER A 114 -9.74 -6.47 -0.16
CA SER A 114 -10.82 -6.10 0.76
C SER A 114 -10.26 -5.33 1.96
N PHE A 115 -9.11 -5.76 2.49
CA PHE A 115 -8.41 -5.04 3.54
C PHE A 115 -7.99 -3.65 3.05
N ALA A 116 -7.39 -3.54 1.86
CA ALA A 116 -6.90 -2.28 1.31
C ALA A 116 -8.05 -1.27 1.10
N LEU A 117 -9.17 -1.71 0.51
CA LEU A 117 -10.36 -0.89 0.30
C LEU A 117 -11.02 -0.49 1.63
N GLY A 118 -11.07 -1.40 2.60
CA GLY A 118 -11.58 -1.12 3.95
C GLY A 118 -10.76 -0.04 4.67
N GLN A 119 -9.43 -0.09 4.60
CA GLN A 119 -8.55 0.95 5.16
C GLN A 119 -8.78 2.32 4.51
N MET A 120 -8.97 2.36 3.19
CA MET A 120 -9.29 3.61 2.48
C MET A 120 -10.62 4.21 2.94
N GLU A 121 -11.67 3.39 3.11
CA GLU A 121 -12.96 3.88 3.59
C GLU A 121 -12.89 4.38 5.04
N LEU A 122 -12.19 3.67 5.92
CA LEU A 122 -11.96 4.13 7.29
C LEU A 122 -11.22 5.48 7.33
N ALA A 123 -10.20 5.65 6.51
CA ALA A 123 -9.46 6.92 6.40
C ALA A 123 -10.35 8.05 5.85
N ARG A 124 -11.20 7.74 4.86
CA ARG A 124 -12.19 8.68 4.32
C ARG A 124 -13.18 9.12 5.40
N GLN A 125 -13.77 8.18 6.15
CA GLN A 125 -14.71 8.48 7.24
C GLN A 125 -14.06 9.30 8.35
N ALA A 126 -12.84 8.95 8.76
CA ALA A 126 -12.09 9.72 9.75
C ALA A 126 -11.86 11.17 9.29
N THR A 127 -11.55 11.37 8.01
CA THR A 127 -11.38 12.71 7.43
C THR A 127 -12.68 13.51 7.42
N ILE A 128 -13.79 12.89 7.00
CA ILE A 128 -15.12 13.50 7.01
C ILE A 128 -15.50 13.92 8.44
N ASN A 129 -15.37 13.01 9.40
CA ASN A 129 -15.70 13.29 10.80
C ASN A 129 -14.87 14.46 11.35
N ARG A 130 -13.56 14.51 11.02
CA ARG A 130 -12.70 15.62 11.40
C ARG A 130 -13.15 16.94 10.80
N LEU A 131 -13.56 16.94 9.53
CA LEU A 131 -14.05 18.14 8.85
C LEU A 131 -15.36 18.65 9.45
N LEU A 132 -16.32 17.76 9.70
CA LEU A 132 -17.61 18.10 10.31
C LEU A 132 -17.45 18.63 11.74
N THR A 133 -16.54 18.05 12.51
CA THR A 133 -16.27 18.48 13.90
C THR A 133 -15.52 19.81 13.97
N ASN A 134 -14.48 19.97 13.18
CA ASN A 134 -13.58 21.12 13.29
C ASN A 134 -14.04 22.34 12.47
N PHE A 135 -14.89 22.12 11.46
CA PHE A 135 -15.33 23.16 10.53
C PHE A 135 -16.84 23.16 10.26
N PRO A 136 -17.71 23.16 11.33
CA PRO A 136 -19.17 23.03 11.15
C PRO A 136 -19.79 24.19 10.36
N GLY A 137 -19.12 25.37 10.34
CA GLY A 137 -19.57 26.51 9.53
C GLY A 137 -19.15 26.46 8.06
N LYS A 138 -18.30 25.50 7.67
CA LYS A 138 -17.78 25.37 6.30
C LYS A 138 -18.27 24.11 5.60
N ILE A 139 -18.66 23.10 6.36
CA ILE A 139 -19.21 21.85 5.82
C ILE A 139 -20.23 21.30 6.79
N ARG A 140 -21.36 20.85 6.28
CA ARG A 140 -22.40 20.11 7.01
C ARG A 140 -22.86 18.93 6.17
N GLN A 141 -23.38 17.91 6.84
CA GLN A 141 -23.97 16.75 6.19
C GLN A 141 -25.50 16.80 6.30
N GLU A 142 -26.19 16.64 5.19
CA GLU A 142 -27.64 16.50 5.11
C GLU A 142 -27.96 15.21 4.36
N GLY A 143 -28.33 14.16 5.08
CA GLY A 143 -28.46 12.80 4.51
C GLY A 143 -27.11 12.32 3.97
N ASP A 144 -27.05 11.97 2.70
CA ASP A 144 -25.83 11.50 2.02
C ASP A 144 -25.03 12.64 1.36
N LEU A 145 -25.50 13.88 1.44
CA LEU A 145 -24.88 15.02 0.79
C LEU A 145 -24.03 15.85 1.76
N PHE A 146 -22.88 16.30 1.27
CA PHE A 146 -22.05 17.28 1.96
C PHE A 146 -22.31 18.67 1.37
N ILE A 147 -22.80 19.58 2.21
CA ILE A 147 -23.13 20.94 1.82
C ILE A 147 -22.04 21.88 2.32
N THR A 148 -21.54 22.71 1.42
CA THR A 148 -20.59 23.77 1.71
C THR A 148 -21.16 25.11 1.24
N PRO A 149 -20.69 26.26 1.71
CA PRO A 149 -21.12 27.56 1.17
C PRO A 149 -20.94 27.66 -0.36
N ASN A 150 -19.93 26.99 -0.93
CA ASN A 150 -19.68 27.00 -2.37
C ASN A 150 -20.77 26.28 -3.17
N ASN A 151 -21.41 25.25 -2.61
CA ASN A 151 -22.49 24.54 -3.28
C ASN A 151 -23.76 25.42 -3.45
N GLN A 152 -23.83 26.51 -2.71
CA GLN A 152 -24.97 27.44 -2.69
C GLN A 152 -24.71 28.71 -3.52
N LEU A 153 -23.53 28.85 -4.10
CA LEU A 153 -23.21 29.98 -4.96
C LEU A 153 -23.86 29.81 -6.34
N GLU A 154 -24.47 30.86 -6.82
CA GLU A 154 -24.96 30.91 -8.19
C GLU A 154 -23.78 30.96 -9.17
N LEU A 155 -23.87 30.22 -10.27
CA LEU A 155 -22.89 30.29 -11.33
C LEU A 155 -22.98 31.66 -12.03
N PRO A 156 -21.84 32.35 -12.26
CA PRO A 156 -21.84 33.60 -13.02
C PRO A 156 -22.26 33.34 -14.47
N GLY A 157 -23.01 34.27 -15.06
CA GLY A 157 -23.44 34.16 -16.45
C GLY A 157 -22.29 34.09 -17.47
N LEU A 158 -21.11 34.62 -17.09
CA LEU A 158 -19.86 34.50 -17.84
C LEU A 158 -18.74 34.11 -16.87
N ILE A 159 -18.13 32.94 -17.08
CA ILE A 159 -17.01 32.48 -16.30
C ILE A 159 -15.71 33.09 -16.78
N GLN A 160 -15.12 34.00 -16.01
CA GLN A 160 -13.87 34.69 -16.35
C GLN A 160 -12.64 34.16 -15.62
N ARG A 161 -12.83 33.49 -14.47
CA ARG A 161 -11.75 32.95 -13.66
C ARG A 161 -12.17 31.58 -13.10
N VAL A 162 -11.27 30.62 -13.21
CA VAL A 162 -11.46 29.28 -12.68
C VAL A 162 -10.28 28.97 -11.75
N ALA A 163 -10.58 28.51 -10.53
CA ALA A 163 -9.58 27.94 -9.62
C ALA A 163 -9.68 26.42 -9.69
N LEU A 164 -8.62 25.77 -10.15
CA LEU A 164 -8.53 24.32 -10.21
C LEU A 164 -7.78 23.79 -8.99
N ILE A 165 -8.45 22.96 -8.18
CA ILE A 165 -7.83 22.22 -7.06
C ILE A 165 -7.82 20.75 -7.45
N ALA A 166 -6.63 20.24 -7.72
CA ALA A 166 -6.45 18.85 -8.15
C ALA A 166 -5.16 18.26 -7.55
N ALA A 167 -5.05 16.95 -7.54
CA ALA A 167 -3.79 16.29 -7.26
C ALA A 167 -2.78 16.63 -8.35
N ASN A 168 -1.53 16.91 -7.94
CA ASN A 168 -0.50 17.30 -8.89
C ASN A 168 -0.26 16.18 -9.92
N HIS A 169 -0.20 16.54 -11.20
CA HIS A 169 -0.04 15.61 -12.33
C HIS A 169 -1.13 14.54 -12.47
N SER A 170 -2.32 14.76 -11.93
CA SER A 170 -3.46 13.85 -12.15
C SER A 170 -3.95 13.92 -13.60
N ASP A 171 -4.52 12.81 -14.07
CA ASP A 171 -5.10 12.75 -15.42
C ASP A 171 -6.23 13.77 -15.58
N GLY A 172 -7.12 13.90 -14.58
CA GLY A 172 -8.19 14.90 -14.58
C GLY A 172 -7.68 16.34 -14.62
N GLN A 173 -6.53 16.66 -14.01
CA GLN A 173 -5.92 17.97 -14.14
C GLN A 173 -5.46 18.24 -15.58
N ARG A 174 -4.82 17.27 -16.21
CA ARG A 174 -4.35 17.39 -17.59
C ARG A 174 -5.50 17.54 -18.56
N ASP A 175 -6.52 16.71 -18.44
CA ASP A 175 -7.71 16.74 -19.29
C ASP A 175 -8.42 18.08 -19.18
N PHE A 176 -8.62 18.58 -17.94
CA PHE A 176 -9.26 19.87 -17.71
C PHE A 176 -8.48 21.04 -18.33
N ILE A 177 -7.14 21.05 -18.21
CA ILE A 177 -6.30 22.11 -18.80
C ILE A 177 -6.33 22.01 -20.33
N GLN A 178 -6.32 20.80 -20.88
CA GLN A 178 -6.34 20.57 -22.33
C GLN A 178 -7.65 21.04 -22.97
N GLU A 179 -8.78 20.88 -22.29
CA GLU A 179 -10.09 21.34 -22.78
C GLU A 179 -10.26 22.89 -22.72
N LEU A 180 -9.44 23.58 -21.91
CA LEU A 180 -9.49 25.04 -21.75
C LEU A 180 -8.52 25.79 -22.69
N THR A 181 -7.61 25.12 -23.37
CA THR A 181 -6.60 25.70 -24.26
C THR A 181 -6.93 25.40 -25.70
#